data_478db2ce325f6fe932ffdb7a50a8fa57
#
_entry.id   478db2ce325f6fe932ffdb7a50a8fa57
#
_cell.length_a   1.000
_cell.length_b   1.000
_cell.length_c   1.000
_cell.angle_alpha   90.00
_cell.angle_beta   90.00
_cell.angle_gamma   90.00
#
_symmetry.space_group_name_H-M   'P 1'
#
loop_
_entity.id
_entity.type
_entity.pdbx_description
1 polymer ?
#
loop_
_entity_poly.entity_id
_entity_poly.type
_entity_poly.pdbx_seq_one_letter_code
_entity_poly.pdbx_strand_id
1 'polypeptide(L)'
;PIVLVVSGIHAGEVEGKEGCLMLARDLLARGGSLGGDDILARLTLVIAPLFNPDGNDRIDPGNRRLHLPKLEGQLGPASGVGTRVNAAKINLNRDYMRHESVEMRLLQTRVCQAWQADLTIDNHATNGSVHRFSMTYDVPHTVESGRPEPIVYVRERLLPPVTEALKKNHGLDAGWYGNFVEDEAALEKGDVDPRAPVREGWMTYPHHPRFGSN
;
A
#
# COMPACT_ATOMS: atom_id res chain seq x y z
N PRO A 1 17.78 12.86 2.75
CA PRO A 1 16.81 11.91 3.33
C PRO A 1 16.83 10.57 2.56
N ILE A 2 16.44 9.50 3.24
CA ILE A 2 16.36 8.16 2.70
C ILE A 2 14.89 7.75 2.67
N VAL A 3 14.43 7.30 1.50
CA VAL A 3 13.07 6.77 1.32
C VAL A 3 13.15 5.30 1.00
N LEU A 4 12.52 4.47 1.81
CA LEU A 4 12.36 3.04 1.58
C LEU A 4 10.99 2.78 0.96
N VAL A 5 10.97 2.06 -0.16
CA VAL A 5 9.74 1.58 -0.79
C VAL A 5 9.75 0.06 -0.77
N VAL A 6 8.75 -0.51 -0.13
CA VAL A 6 8.52 -1.96 -0.07
C VAL A 6 7.28 -2.30 -0.88
N SER A 7 7.33 -3.34 -1.69
CA SER A 7 6.20 -3.79 -2.50
C SER A 7 6.14 -5.31 -2.54
N GLY A 8 4.98 -5.85 -2.86
CA GLY A 8 4.80 -7.27 -3.05
C GLY A 8 4.94 -8.11 -1.77
N ILE A 9 4.63 -7.54 -0.60
CA ILE A 9 4.51 -8.31 0.64
C ILE A 9 3.40 -9.37 0.51
N HIS A 10 2.31 -9.00 -0.17
CA HIS A 10 1.35 -9.92 -0.72
C HIS A 10 1.62 -10.03 -2.22
N ALA A 11 2.22 -11.10 -2.66
CA ALA A 11 2.77 -11.19 -4.01
C ALA A 11 1.74 -11.12 -5.15
N GLY A 12 0.47 -11.37 -4.85
CA GLY A 12 -0.62 -11.15 -5.80
C GLY A 12 -1.02 -9.69 -6.01
N GLU A 13 -0.47 -8.77 -5.24
CA GLU A 13 -0.66 -7.32 -5.36
C GLU A 13 0.46 -6.74 -6.23
N VAL A 14 0.27 -6.79 -7.54
CA VAL A 14 1.35 -6.58 -8.52
C VAL A 14 1.65 -5.11 -8.80
N GLU A 15 0.74 -4.21 -8.52
CA GLU A 15 0.78 -2.81 -8.92
C GLU A 15 2.02 -2.08 -8.35
N GLY A 16 2.28 -2.27 -7.06
CA GLY A 16 3.44 -1.67 -6.40
C GLY A 16 4.77 -2.21 -6.93
N LYS A 17 4.83 -3.51 -7.23
CA LYS A 17 6.01 -4.14 -7.84
C LYS A 17 6.32 -3.52 -9.21
N GLU A 18 5.34 -3.49 -10.07
CA GLU A 18 5.50 -2.93 -11.42
C GLU A 18 5.83 -1.43 -11.37
N GLY A 19 5.12 -0.68 -10.51
CA GLY A 19 5.38 0.74 -10.31
C GLY A 19 6.81 1.03 -9.83
N CYS A 20 7.33 0.24 -8.91
CA CYS A 20 8.71 0.35 -8.43
C CYS A 20 9.74 0.07 -9.52
N LEU A 21 9.53 -0.95 -10.34
CA LEU A 21 10.42 -1.28 -11.46
C LEU A 21 10.39 -0.22 -12.53
N MET A 22 9.22 0.33 -12.85
CA MET A 22 9.06 1.45 -13.78
C MET A 22 9.76 2.71 -13.25
N LEU A 23 9.57 3.05 -11.98
CA LEU A 23 10.23 4.19 -11.34
C LEU A 23 11.75 4.07 -11.40
N ALA A 24 12.30 2.91 -11.02
CA ALA A 24 13.73 2.65 -11.05
C ALA A 24 14.29 2.79 -12.47
N ARG A 25 13.62 2.18 -13.46
CA ARG A 25 13.99 2.30 -14.88
C ARG A 25 14.00 3.76 -15.33
N ASP A 26 12.94 4.51 -15.03
CA ASP A 26 12.79 5.88 -15.53
C ASP A 26 13.79 6.83 -14.87
N LEU A 27 14.08 6.67 -13.58
CA LEU A 27 15.13 7.42 -12.89
C LEU A 27 16.52 7.12 -13.48
N LEU A 28 16.86 5.86 -13.69
CA LEU A 28 18.16 5.48 -14.25
C LEU A 28 18.32 5.96 -15.70
N ALA A 29 17.29 5.82 -16.51
CA ALA A 29 17.31 6.29 -17.90
C ALA A 29 17.44 7.81 -18.04
N ARG A 30 17.08 8.56 -17.01
CA ARG A 30 17.09 10.04 -17.00
C ARG A 30 18.14 10.65 -16.08
N GLY A 31 19.16 9.88 -15.70
CA GLY A 31 20.26 10.36 -14.86
C GLY A 31 19.85 10.77 -13.45
N GLY A 32 18.77 10.17 -12.91
CA GLY A 32 18.27 10.47 -11.57
C GLY A 32 17.16 11.51 -11.50
N SER A 33 16.75 12.05 -12.66
CA SER A 33 15.72 13.09 -12.73
C SER A 33 14.37 12.51 -13.18
N LEU A 34 13.28 13.06 -12.65
CA LEU A 34 11.92 12.70 -13.04
C LEU A 34 11.03 13.95 -12.98
N GLY A 35 10.20 14.15 -14.02
CA GLY A 35 9.29 15.29 -14.09
C GLY A 35 9.96 16.67 -14.07
N GLY A 36 11.26 16.76 -14.40
CA GLY A 36 12.06 17.99 -14.34
C GLY A 36 12.77 18.21 -13.00
N ASP A 37 12.51 17.38 -11.99
CA ASP A 37 13.19 17.41 -10.71
C ASP A 37 14.34 16.41 -10.66
N ASP A 38 15.47 16.80 -10.09
CA ASP A 38 16.60 15.94 -9.83
C ASP A 38 16.41 15.20 -8.50
N ILE A 39 15.73 14.07 -8.59
CA ILE A 39 15.29 13.29 -7.42
C ILE A 39 16.49 12.70 -6.68
N LEU A 40 17.40 12.04 -7.42
CA LEU A 40 18.51 11.32 -6.78
C LEU A 40 19.62 12.25 -6.26
N ALA A 41 19.64 13.52 -6.66
CA ALA A 41 20.51 14.51 -6.03
C ALA A 41 19.96 14.97 -4.65
N ARG A 42 18.68 14.77 -4.40
CA ARG A 42 18.00 15.24 -3.17
C ARG A 42 17.75 14.16 -2.14
N LEU A 43 17.61 12.91 -2.58
CA LEU A 43 17.31 11.79 -1.69
C LEU A 43 17.94 10.49 -2.16
N THR A 44 18.12 9.57 -1.23
CA THR A 44 18.45 8.18 -1.52
C THR A 44 17.15 7.38 -1.55
N LEU A 45 16.97 6.63 -2.63
CA LEU A 45 15.82 5.76 -2.80
C LEU A 45 16.24 4.29 -2.66
N VAL A 46 15.70 3.62 -1.66
CA VAL A 46 15.90 2.18 -1.42
C VAL A 46 14.62 1.47 -1.82
N ILE A 47 14.68 0.55 -2.78
CA ILE A 47 13.49 -0.12 -3.31
C ILE A 47 13.61 -1.62 -3.09
N ALA A 48 12.63 -2.20 -2.40
CA ALA A 48 12.38 -3.63 -2.31
C ALA A 48 11.11 -3.95 -3.16
N PRO A 49 11.26 -4.16 -4.47
CA PRO A 49 10.13 -4.22 -5.39
C PRO A 49 9.32 -5.49 -5.24
N LEU A 50 9.89 -6.54 -4.68
CA LEU A 50 9.25 -7.83 -4.47
C LEU A 50 9.71 -8.45 -3.15
N PHE A 51 8.92 -8.24 -2.10
CA PHE A 51 9.28 -8.73 -0.77
C PHE A 51 8.93 -10.20 -0.54
N ASN A 52 7.95 -10.74 -1.27
CA ASN A 52 7.52 -12.15 -1.20
C ASN A 52 7.79 -12.88 -2.53
N PRO A 53 9.03 -13.28 -2.83
CA PRO A 53 9.36 -13.96 -4.08
C PRO A 53 8.69 -15.32 -4.19
N ASP A 54 8.59 -16.09 -3.10
CA ASP A 54 7.96 -17.40 -3.09
C ASP A 54 6.48 -17.34 -3.49
N GLY A 55 5.78 -16.34 -2.95
CA GLY A 55 4.38 -16.10 -3.29
C GLY A 55 4.23 -15.62 -4.73
N ASN A 56 5.19 -14.84 -5.25
CA ASN A 56 5.20 -14.38 -6.63
C ASN A 56 5.33 -15.53 -7.63
N ASP A 57 6.14 -16.52 -7.32
CA ASP A 57 6.38 -17.66 -8.22
C ASP A 57 5.23 -18.69 -8.25
N ARG A 58 4.26 -18.55 -7.37
CA ARG A 58 3.07 -19.40 -7.29
C ARG A 58 1.87 -18.77 -7.97
N ILE A 59 2.01 -18.44 -9.24
CA ILE A 59 0.94 -17.85 -10.05
C ILE A 59 -0.14 -18.89 -10.33
N ASP A 60 -1.40 -18.55 -10.00
CA ASP A 60 -2.55 -19.39 -10.25
C ASP A 60 -3.81 -18.55 -10.44
N PRO A 61 -4.70 -18.89 -11.40
CA PRO A 61 -5.96 -18.16 -11.61
C PRO A 61 -6.93 -18.19 -10.41
N GLY A 62 -6.75 -19.14 -9.50
CA GLY A 62 -7.52 -19.23 -8.26
C GLY A 62 -7.03 -18.31 -7.16
N ASN A 63 -5.79 -17.82 -7.26
CA ASN A 63 -5.24 -16.91 -6.25
C ASN A 63 -5.94 -15.55 -6.32
N ARG A 64 -6.34 -15.04 -5.13
CA ARG A 64 -6.97 -13.72 -4.98
C ARG A 64 -8.14 -13.48 -5.94
N ARG A 65 -8.86 -14.53 -6.30
CA ARG A 65 -10.00 -14.43 -7.20
C ARG A 65 -11.06 -13.50 -6.62
N LEU A 66 -11.51 -12.56 -7.43
CA LEU A 66 -12.53 -11.60 -7.05
C LEU A 66 -13.83 -12.30 -6.66
N HIS A 67 -14.32 -12.00 -5.45
CA HIS A 67 -15.58 -12.47 -4.91
C HIS A 67 -16.44 -11.26 -4.52
N LEU A 68 -17.20 -10.74 -5.48
CA LEU A 68 -17.97 -9.49 -5.32
C LEU A 68 -18.87 -9.46 -4.07
N PRO A 69 -19.61 -10.54 -3.72
CA PRO A 69 -20.45 -10.50 -2.53
C PRO A 69 -19.69 -10.30 -1.21
N LYS A 70 -18.41 -10.72 -1.17
CA LYS A 70 -17.55 -10.53 0.01
C LYS A 70 -16.59 -9.36 -0.14
N LEU A 71 -16.56 -8.73 -1.31
CA LEU A 71 -15.60 -7.68 -1.67
C LEU A 71 -14.15 -8.12 -1.39
N GLU A 72 -13.85 -9.37 -1.68
CA GLU A 72 -12.53 -9.97 -1.53
C GLU A 72 -11.90 -10.29 -2.88
N GLY A 73 -10.59 -10.30 -2.93
CA GLY A 73 -9.83 -10.64 -4.14
C GLY A 73 -9.56 -9.43 -5.01
N GLN A 74 -9.23 -9.69 -6.26
CA GLN A 74 -8.91 -8.66 -7.24
C GLN A 74 -9.19 -9.13 -8.66
N LEU A 75 -9.32 -8.18 -9.59
CA LEU A 75 -9.26 -8.47 -11.02
C LEU A 75 -7.79 -8.65 -11.40
N GLY A 76 -7.43 -9.86 -11.74
CA GLY A 76 -6.10 -10.19 -12.22
C GLY A 76 -6.10 -10.60 -13.69
N PRO A 77 -4.90 -10.80 -14.27
CA PRO A 77 -4.76 -11.39 -15.60
C PRO A 77 -5.32 -12.82 -15.63
N ALA A 78 -5.66 -13.31 -16.82
CA ALA A 78 -6.20 -14.66 -16.99
C ALA A 78 -5.24 -15.77 -16.48
N SER A 79 -3.94 -15.50 -16.51
CA SER A 79 -2.91 -16.38 -15.93
C SER A 79 -2.94 -16.47 -14.41
N GLY A 80 -3.69 -15.56 -13.76
CA GLY A 80 -3.68 -15.41 -12.31
C GLY A 80 -2.55 -14.55 -11.79
N VAL A 81 -2.46 -14.51 -10.48
CA VAL A 81 -1.45 -13.75 -9.71
C VAL A 81 -0.82 -14.62 -8.64
N GLY A 82 0.20 -14.11 -7.95
CA GLY A 82 0.85 -14.81 -6.84
C GLY A 82 -0.03 -14.95 -5.60
N THR A 83 0.49 -15.65 -4.61
CA THR A 83 -0.21 -15.89 -3.33
C THR A 83 0.02 -14.77 -2.33
N ARG A 84 -0.88 -14.70 -1.33
CA ARG A 84 -0.76 -13.78 -0.20
C ARG A 84 0.40 -14.14 0.74
N VAL A 85 0.67 -15.42 0.90
CA VAL A 85 1.63 -15.97 1.87
C VAL A 85 2.92 -16.44 1.19
N ASN A 86 4.01 -16.56 1.94
CA ASN A 86 5.27 -17.14 1.47
C ASN A 86 5.23 -18.68 1.41
N ALA A 87 6.37 -19.32 1.13
CA ALA A 87 6.48 -20.77 1.05
C ALA A 87 6.12 -21.48 2.37
N ALA A 88 6.41 -20.87 3.49
CA ALA A 88 6.08 -21.36 4.82
C ALA A 88 4.62 -21.09 5.24
N LYS A 89 3.80 -20.56 4.33
CA LYS A 89 2.41 -20.13 4.58
C LYS A 89 2.26 -19.01 5.62
N ILE A 90 3.30 -18.23 5.80
CA ILE A 90 3.29 -17.06 6.67
C ILE A 90 2.80 -15.86 5.86
N ASN A 91 1.83 -15.12 6.41
CA ASN A 91 1.49 -13.80 5.92
C ASN A 91 2.54 -12.81 6.42
N LEU A 92 3.43 -12.35 5.54
CA LEU A 92 4.54 -11.49 5.90
C LEU A 92 4.08 -10.16 6.51
N ASN A 93 2.89 -9.68 6.11
CA ASN A 93 2.28 -8.49 6.70
C ASN A 93 1.66 -8.72 8.11
N ARG A 94 1.94 -9.85 8.73
CA ARG A 94 1.63 -10.16 10.14
C ARG A 94 2.89 -10.55 10.92
N ASP A 95 4.05 -10.39 10.27
CA ASP A 95 5.32 -10.88 10.81
C ASP A 95 6.28 -9.77 11.26
N TYR A 96 5.91 -8.50 11.09
CA TYR A 96 6.74 -7.34 11.48
C TYR A 96 7.19 -7.35 12.94
N MET A 97 6.38 -7.90 13.85
CA MET A 97 6.70 -7.99 15.28
C MET A 97 7.27 -9.36 15.66
N ARG A 98 6.93 -10.40 14.91
CA ARG A 98 7.28 -11.79 15.27
C ARG A 98 8.61 -12.22 14.67
N HIS A 99 8.94 -11.72 13.48
CA HIS A 99 10.17 -12.04 12.74
C HIS A 99 10.39 -13.55 12.55
N GLU A 100 9.32 -14.30 12.30
CA GLU A 100 9.38 -15.76 12.11
C GLU A 100 9.93 -16.11 10.73
N SER A 101 9.60 -15.32 9.71
CA SER A 101 10.05 -15.56 8.33
C SER A 101 11.50 -15.09 8.13
N VAL A 102 12.16 -15.72 7.18
CA VAL A 102 13.51 -15.31 6.74
C VAL A 102 13.45 -13.93 6.08
N GLU A 103 12.42 -13.70 5.25
CA GLU A 103 12.21 -12.45 4.53
C GLU A 103 12.09 -11.28 5.49
N MET A 104 11.28 -11.41 6.55
CA MET A 104 11.12 -10.33 7.51
C MET A 104 12.41 -10.08 8.31
N ARG A 105 13.11 -11.12 8.75
CA ARG A 105 14.41 -10.95 9.41
C ARG A 105 15.42 -10.25 8.52
N LEU A 106 15.45 -10.58 7.23
CA LEU A 106 16.36 -9.92 6.28
C LEU A 106 15.95 -8.47 6.03
N LEU A 107 14.66 -8.18 5.86
CA LEU A 107 14.17 -6.80 5.72
C LEU A 107 14.61 -5.96 6.93
N GLN A 108 14.38 -6.45 8.15
CA GLN A 108 14.71 -5.71 9.35
C GLN A 108 16.23 -5.51 9.53
N THR A 109 17.01 -6.56 9.33
CA THR A 109 18.45 -6.50 9.63
C THR A 109 19.28 -5.90 8.49
N ARG A 110 18.93 -6.18 7.23
CA ARG A 110 19.72 -5.78 6.07
C ARG A 110 19.23 -4.51 5.39
N VAL A 111 17.97 -4.15 5.63
CA VAL A 111 17.38 -2.97 5.00
C VAL A 111 17.04 -1.93 6.06
N CYS A 112 16.10 -2.20 6.96
CA CYS A 112 15.64 -1.20 7.91
C CYS A 112 16.75 -0.71 8.85
N GLN A 113 17.52 -1.63 9.45
CA GLN A 113 18.63 -1.26 10.35
C GLN A 113 19.82 -0.65 9.61
N ALA A 114 20.11 -1.12 8.40
CA ALA A 114 21.25 -0.63 7.63
C ALA A 114 21.02 0.76 7.04
N TRP A 115 19.82 1.05 6.57
CA TRP A 115 19.50 2.31 5.89
C TRP A 115 18.82 3.35 6.78
N GLN A 116 18.11 2.93 7.83
CA GLN A 116 17.40 3.81 8.78
C GLN A 116 16.59 4.89 8.05
N ALA A 117 15.67 4.45 7.18
CA ALA A 117 14.92 5.34 6.30
C ALA A 117 14.12 6.40 7.08
N ASP A 118 14.12 7.63 6.56
CA ASP A 118 13.32 8.74 7.08
C ASP A 118 11.82 8.58 6.76
N LEU A 119 11.52 7.92 5.64
CA LEU A 119 10.17 7.60 5.20
C LEU A 119 10.13 6.17 4.66
N THR A 120 9.13 5.42 5.07
CA THR A 120 8.82 4.10 4.48
C THR A 120 7.46 4.16 3.78
N ILE A 121 7.43 3.65 2.56
CA ILE A 121 6.22 3.46 1.76
C ILE A 121 6.02 1.97 1.56
N ASP A 122 4.91 1.43 2.04
CA ASP A 122 4.52 0.03 1.85
C ASP A 122 3.34 -0.03 0.87
N ASN A 123 3.60 -0.61 -0.30
CA ASN A 123 2.63 -0.65 -1.39
C ASN A 123 1.77 -1.90 -1.31
N HIS A 124 0.48 -1.67 -1.30
CA HIS A 124 -0.56 -2.70 -1.34
C HIS A 124 -1.57 -2.44 -2.45
N ALA A 125 -2.37 -3.47 -2.76
CA ALA A 125 -3.62 -3.32 -3.49
C ALA A 125 -4.81 -3.52 -2.53
N THR A 126 -6.01 -3.08 -2.94
CA THR A 126 -7.22 -3.28 -2.16
C THR A 126 -7.61 -4.76 -2.06
N ASN A 127 -8.42 -5.11 -1.08
CA ASN A 127 -8.96 -6.46 -0.91
C ASN A 127 -10.12 -6.81 -1.87
N GLY A 128 -10.31 -6.07 -2.95
CA GLY A 128 -11.41 -6.23 -3.89
C GLY A 128 -12.51 -5.18 -3.70
N SER A 129 -12.38 -4.32 -2.70
CA SER A 129 -13.22 -3.14 -2.54
C SER A 129 -12.93 -2.13 -3.63
N VAL A 130 -13.99 -1.55 -4.19
CA VAL A 130 -13.88 -0.48 -5.19
C VAL A 130 -13.86 0.85 -4.47
N HIS A 131 -12.72 1.52 -4.53
CA HIS A 131 -12.56 2.85 -3.96
C HIS A 131 -12.90 3.93 -4.99
N ARG A 132 -13.37 5.05 -4.51
CA ARG A 132 -13.62 6.26 -5.32
C ARG A 132 -12.34 6.79 -5.96
N PHE A 133 -11.20 6.60 -5.28
CA PHE A 133 -9.93 7.17 -5.66
C PHE A 133 -9.12 6.23 -6.54
N SER A 134 -8.40 6.80 -7.51
CA SER A 134 -7.44 6.04 -8.33
C SER A 134 -6.28 5.49 -7.51
N MET A 135 -5.91 6.20 -6.45
CA MET A 135 -4.90 5.81 -5.48
C MET A 135 -5.41 6.11 -4.08
N THR A 136 -5.20 5.18 -3.16
CA THR A 136 -5.49 5.37 -1.75
C THR A 136 -4.22 5.29 -0.93
N TYR A 137 -4.23 5.93 0.22
CA TYR A 137 -3.13 5.91 1.17
C TYR A 137 -3.66 5.83 2.60
N ASP A 138 -2.81 5.39 3.48
CA ASP A 138 -3.08 5.36 4.91
C ASP A 138 -1.79 5.61 5.71
N VAL A 139 -1.95 5.76 7.01
CA VAL A 139 -0.86 5.90 7.97
C VAL A 139 -1.05 4.88 9.10
N PRO A 140 -0.02 4.58 9.89
CA PRO A 140 -0.19 3.67 11.03
C PRO A 140 -1.35 4.08 11.93
N HIS A 141 -2.19 3.10 12.30
CA HIS A 141 -3.44 3.35 13.04
C HIS A 141 -3.25 3.43 14.55
N THR A 142 -2.16 2.91 15.04
CA THR A 142 -1.87 2.82 16.49
C THR A 142 -1.06 4.03 16.94
N VAL A 143 -1.72 5.18 17.03
CA VAL A 143 -1.08 6.44 17.45
C VAL A 143 -0.47 6.31 18.84
N GLU A 144 -1.10 5.53 19.71
CA GLU A 144 -0.66 5.31 21.09
C GLU A 144 0.55 4.37 21.22
N SER A 145 0.89 3.61 20.19
CA SER A 145 2.01 2.66 20.22
C SER A 145 3.37 3.29 19.94
N GLY A 146 3.43 4.59 19.69
CA GLY A 146 4.65 5.29 19.35
C GLY A 146 4.53 6.80 19.53
N ARG A 147 5.45 7.51 18.92
CA ARG A 147 5.41 8.97 18.89
C ARG A 147 4.40 9.43 17.84
N PRO A 148 3.48 10.35 18.16
CA PRO A 148 2.45 10.82 17.22
C PRO A 148 3.02 11.72 16.11
N GLU A 149 4.15 12.38 16.33
CA GLU A 149 4.68 13.40 15.43
C GLU A 149 4.93 12.93 14.00
N PRO A 150 5.48 11.72 13.73
CA PRO A 150 5.63 11.21 12.37
C PRO A 150 4.28 11.05 11.65
N ILE A 151 3.27 10.54 12.35
CA ILE A 151 1.92 10.34 11.79
C ILE A 151 1.29 11.69 11.45
N VAL A 152 1.36 12.66 12.38
CA VAL A 152 0.87 14.01 12.16
C VAL A 152 1.58 14.68 10.99
N TYR A 153 2.90 14.54 10.89
CA TYR A 153 3.67 15.08 9.77
C TYR A 153 3.20 14.50 8.42
N VAL A 154 3.05 13.19 8.33
CA VAL A 154 2.61 12.54 7.08
C VAL A 154 1.21 13.01 6.70
N ARG A 155 0.28 13.04 7.66
CA ARG A 155 -1.12 13.45 7.41
C ARG A 155 -1.27 14.91 7.03
N GLU A 156 -0.57 15.80 7.70
CA GLU A 156 -0.82 17.24 7.61
C GLU A 156 0.17 17.96 6.68
N ARG A 157 1.36 17.39 6.47
CA ARG A 157 2.42 18.06 5.72
C ARG A 157 2.82 17.34 4.45
N LEU A 158 2.85 16.01 4.45
CA LEU A 158 3.30 15.23 3.30
C LEU A 158 2.15 14.92 2.33
N LEU A 159 1.07 14.31 2.81
CA LEU A 159 -0.02 13.82 1.96
C LEU A 159 -0.80 14.92 1.22
N PRO A 160 -1.14 16.07 1.82
CA PRO A 160 -1.92 17.09 1.12
C PRO A 160 -1.24 17.60 -0.16
N PRO A 161 0.03 18.05 -0.15
CA PRO A 161 0.69 18.48 -1.39
C PRO A 161 0.89 17.35 -2.40
N VAL A 162 1.10 16.10 -1.96
CA VAL A 162 1.18 14.93 -2.86
C VAL A 162 -0.16 14.72 -3.57
N THR A 163 -1.26 14.76 -2.83
CA THR A 163 -2.61 14.62 -3.38
C THR A 163 -2.93 15.71 -4.40
N GLU A 164 -2.59 16.97 -4.07
CA GLU A 164 -2.77 18.10 -4.97
C GLU A 164 -1.92 17.94 -6.25
N ALA A 165 -0.66 17.54 -6.11
CA ALA A 165 0.25 17.34 -7.24
C ALA A 165 -0.25 16.22 -8.17
N LEU A 166 -0.74 15.12 -7.63
CA LEU A 166 -1.34 14.03 -8.41
C LEU A 166 -2.54 14.52 -9.22
N LYS A 167 -3.43 15.29 -8.59
CA LYS A 167 -4.59 15.85 -9.26
C LYS A 167 -4.19 16.83 -10.36
N LYS A 168 -3.30 17.75 -10.05
CA LYS A 168 -2.86 18.82 -10.95
C LYS A 168 -2.09 18.28 -12.16
N ASN A 169 -1.14 17.37 -11.92
CA ASN A 169 -0.19 16.95 -12.94
C ASN A 169 -0.68 15.75 -13.75
N HIS A 170 -1.56 14.93 -13.17
CA HIS A 170 -1.96 13.65 -13.77
C HIS A 170 -3.48 13.47 -13.84
N GLY A 171 -4.28 14.38 -13.28
CA GLY A 171 -5.74 14.25 -13.23
C GLY A 171 -6.21 13.11 -12.33
N LEU A 172 -5.33 12.55 -11.49
CA LEU A 172 -5.63 11.43 -10.61
C LEU A 172 -6.12 11.90 -9.25
N ASP A 173 -7.24 11.36 -8.82
CA ASP A 173 -7.73 11.55 -7.47
C ASP A 173 -7.08 10.54 -6.53
N ALA A 174 -6.57 11.02 -5.41
CA ALA A 174 -6.05 10.21 -4.33
C ALA A 174 -6.72 10.58 -3.01
N GLY A 175 -6.86 9.62 -2.11
CA GLY A 175 -7.52 9.86 -0.83
C GLY A 175 -7.28 8.74 0.17
N TRP A 176 -7.91 8.87 1.33
CA TRP A 176 -7.77 7.90 2.39
C TRP A 176 -8.33 6.55 2.02
N TYR A 177 -7.57 5.50 2.31
CA TYR A 177 -8.07 4.14 2.29
C TYR A 177 -9.13 3.99 3.38
N GLY A 178 -10.23 3.32 3.08
CA GLY A 178 -11.29 3.04 4.04
C GLY A 178 -12.00 1.75 3.68
N ASN A 179 -12.56 1.08 4.67
CA ASN A 179 -13.50 0.00 4.46
C ASN A 179 -14.92 0.57 4.35
N PHE A 180 -15.85 -0.29 3.90
CA PHE A 180 -17.24 0.07 3.86
C PHE A 180 -17.78 0.24 5.29
N VAL A 181 -18.74 1.14 5.43
CA VAL A 181 -19.51 1.22 6.68
C VAL A 181 -20.27 -0.09 6.81
N GLU A 182 -20.00 -0.83 7.87
CA GLU A 182 -20.81 -1.98 8.29
C GLU A 182 -22.13 -1.47 8.87
N ASP A 183 -22.91 -0.75 8.08
CA ASP A 183 -24.30 -0.48 8.38
C ASP A 183 -25.12 -1.52 7.64
N GLU A 184 -25.30 -2.67 8.27
CA GLU A 184 -26.11 -3.76 7.72
C GLU A 184 -27.50 -3.26 7.33
N ALA A 185 -28.06 -2.33 8.08
CA ALA A 185 -29.37 -1.75 7.78
C ALA A 185 -29.36 -0.86 6.53
N ALA A 186 -28.25 -0.21 6.22
CA ALA A 186 -28.10 0.57 4.99
C ALA A 186 -27.81 -0.33 3.77
N LEU A 187 -27.07 -1.42 3.97
CA LEU A 187 -26.83 -2.44 2.95
C LEU A 187 -28.12 -3.17 2.56
N GLU A 188 -28.95 -3.54 3.53
CA GLU A 188 -30.24 -4.20 3.30
C GLU A 188 -31.23 -3.28 2.56
N LYS A 189 -31.15 -1.98 2.75
CA LYS A 189 -32.01 -1.00 2.08
C LYS A 189 -31.53 -0.60 0.69
N GLY A 190 -30.36 -1.06 0.25
CA GLY A 190 -29.75 -0.62 -1.01
C GLY A 190 -29.33 0.85 -1.03
N ASP A 191 -29.28 1.49 0.14
CA ASP A 191 -29.00 2.92 0.28
C ASP A 191 -27.51 3.25 0.24
N VAL A 192 -26.64 2.27 0.10
CA VAL A 192 -25.20 2.48 0.01
C VAL A 192 -24.76 2.31 -1.43
N ASP A 193 -24.64 3.42 -2.14
CA ASP A 193 -23.90 3.43 -3.39
C ASP A 193 -22.40 3.28 -3.06
N PRO A 194 -21.74 2.18 -3.47
CA PRO A 194 -20.30 2.00 -3.25
C PRO A 194 -19.45 3.08 -3.94
N ARG A 195 -20.06 3.88 -4.82
CA ARG A 195 -19.46 5.05 -5.48
C ARG A 195 -19.80 6.37 -4.80
N ALA A 196 -20.64 6.32 -3.77
CA ALA A 196 -21.00 7.53 -3.03
C ALA A 196 -19.75 8.16 -2.40
N PRO A 197 -19.68 9.49 -2.35
CA PRO A 197 -18.58 10.15 -1.65
C PRO A 197 -18.55 9.65 -0.20
N VAL A 198 -17.35 9.28 0.22
CA VAL A 198 -17.07 8.88 1.59
C VAL A 198 -17.69 9.90 2.53
N ARG A 199 -18.60 9.46 3.40
CA ARG A 199 -19.23 10.32 4.40
C ARG A 199 -18.17 10.81 5.39
N GLU A 200 -18.41 11.93 6.02
CA GLU A 200 -17.47 12.56 6.96
C GLU A 200 -16.96 11.59 8.06
N GLY A 201 -17.79 10.65 8.50
CA GLY A 201 -17.42 9.59 9.44
C GLY A 201 -16.32 8.63 8.94
N TRP A 202 -16.10 8.53 7.64
CA TRP A 202 -15.03 7.75 7.05
C TRP A 202 -13.68 8.47 7.09
N MET A 203 -13.70 9.78 7.09
CA MET A 203 -12.50 10.59 7.26
C MET A 203 -11.86 10.41 8.63
N THR A 204 -12.61 9.88 9.58
CA THR A 204 -12.12 9.52 10.92
C THR A 204 -11.66 8.07 11.02
N TYR A 205 -11.78 7.31 9.94
CA TYR A 205 -11.41 5.91 9.88
C TYR A 205 -9.99 5.58 10.37
N PRO A 206 -8.94 6.32 10.02
CA PRO A 206 -7.61 6.07 10.55
C PRO A 206 -7.51 6.08 12.08
N HIS A 207 -8.53 6.57 12.74
CA HIS A 207 -8.63 6.62 14.20
C HIS A 207 -9.56 5.55 14.79
N HIS A 208 -10.20 4.73 13.93
CA HIS A 208 -11.13 3.73 14.43
C HIS A 208 -10.38 2.47 14.88
N PRO A 209 -10.50 2.06 16.17
CA PRO A 209 -9.68 0.97 16.74
C PRO A 209 -9.94 -0.41 16.12
N ARG A 210 -10.99 -0.58 15.33
CA ARG A 210 -11.32 -1.85 14.65
C ARG A 210 -10.55 -2.09 13.37
N PHE A 211 -9.90 -1.08 12.85
CA PHE A 211 -9.22 -1.17 11.57
C PHE A 211 -7.72 -1.11 11.80
N GLY A 212 -7.17 -2.23 12.18
CA GLY A 212 -5.73 -2.40 12.19
C GLY A 212 -5.16 -2.27 10.77
N SER A 213 -3.92 -1.83 10.67
CA SER A 213 -3.17 -1.86 9.43
C SER A 213 -3.26 -3.26 8.80
N ASN A 214 -3.57 -3.32 7.54
CA ASN A 214 -3.48 -4.56 6.78
C ASN A 214 -2.08 -5.11 6.78
#